data_58d26dcc866a481d1d6e5301349875b4
#
_entry.id   58d26dcc866a481d1d6e5301349875b4
#
_cell.length_a   1.000
_cell.length_b   1.000
_cell.length_c   1.000
_cell.angle_alpha   90.00
_cell.angle_beta   90.00
_cell.angle_gamma   90.00
#
_symmetry.space_group_name_H-M   'P 1'
#
loop_
_entity.id
_entity.type
_entity.pdbx_description
1 polymer ?
#
loop_
_entity_poly.entity_id
_entity_poly.type
_entity_poly.pdbx_seq_one_letter_code
_entity_poly.pdbx_strand_id
1 'polypeptide(L)'
;MVVIHGMTGIGKTAFLQGLKSELFTVIDLEGLACHRGSAFGELGITQGLPQNRFETLLWEAFHNSPSGKPVVVEGESKRIGMLSLPGDMYEVMLQSPKVWCNASMETRVRRLIAEYGCPDYLEGMTDALQRIRKRLGPDKYAEISGYLQSWELEPFTTELIRHYYDKVYYKNRSWREDAVISLEDYHEAELELERFINKHVI
;
A
#
# COMPACT_ATOMS: atom_id res chain seq x y z
N MET A 1 12.61 11.76 -7.27
CA MET A 1 11.69 10.70 -6.78
C MET A 1 10.35 11.33 -6.43
N VAL A 2 9.24 10.61 -6.61
CA VAL A 2 7.89 10.99 -6.14
C VAL A 2 7.33 9.81 -5.34
N VAL A 3 6.71 10.08 -4.19
CA VAL A 3 6.21 9.05 -3.28
C VAL A 3 4.68 9.06 -3.28
N ILE A 4 4.07 7.95 -3.66
CA ILE A 4 2.62 7.77 -3.74
C ILE A 4 2.10 7.19 -2.42
N HIS A 5 1.38 7.99 -1.67
CA HIS A 5 0.76 7.59 -0.41
C HIS A 5 -0.76 7.38 -0.55
N GLY A 6 -1.34 6.67 0.39
CA GLY A 6 -2.79 6.51 0.50
C GLY A 6 -3.18 5.39 1.43
N MET A 7 -4.44 5.39 1.84
CA MET A 7 -4.98 4.43 2.81
C MET A 7 -5.04 3.01 2.25
N THR A 8 -5.23 2.04 3.13
CA THR A 8 -5.44 0.64 2.76
C THR A 8 -6.65 0.50 1.84
N GLY A 9 -6.50 -0.31 0.79
CA GLY A 9 -7.57 -0.66 -0.16
C GLY A 9 -7.84 0.37 -1.27
N ILE A 10 -7.10 1.49 -1.33
CA ILE A 10 -7.28 2.48 -2.42
C ILE A 10 -6.77 1.98 -3.77
N GLY A 11 -6.00 0.88 -3.82
CA GLY A 11 -5.47 0.29 -5.05
C GLY A 11 -4.15 0.89 -5.53
N LYS A 12 -3.28 1.37 -4.64
CA LYS A 12 -1.94 1.92 -5.00
C LYS A 12 -1.13 0.99 -5.88
N THR A 13 -0.94 -0.24 -5.43
CA THR A 13 -0.11 -1.24 -6.11
C THR A 13 -0.64 -1.54 -7.51
N ALA A 14 -1.96 -1.77 -7.65
CA ALA A 14 -2.60 -1.98 -8.94
C ALA A 14 -2.49 -0.75 -9.86
N PHE A 15 -2.62 0.46 -9.31
CA PHE A 15 -2.40 1.70 -10.04
C PHE A 15 -0.97 1.80 -10.55
N LEU A 16 0.03 1.64 -9.68
CA LEU A 16 1.45 1.73 -10.04
C LEU A 16 1.85 0.69 -11.09
N GLN A 17 1.38 -0.54 -10.96
CA GLN A 17 1.63 -1.63 -11.92
C GLN A 17 0.93 -1.39 -13.27
N GLY A 18 -0.17 -0.64 -13.29
CA GLY A 18 -0.93 -0.28 -14.49
C GLY A 18 -0.38 0.92 -15.26
N LEU A 19 0.49 1.73 -14.64
CA LEU A 19 1.04 2.94 -15.25
C LEU A 19 1.88 2.63 -16.51
N LYS A 20 1.62 3.36 -17.58
CA LYS A 20 2.28 3.18 -18.89
C LYS A 20 3.06 4.42 -19.35
N SER A 21 3.13 5.45 -18.51
CA SER A 21 3.81 6.70 -18.85
C SER A 21 5.29 6.49 -19.13
N GLU A 22 5.77 7.17 -20.17
CA GLU A 22 7.20 7.25 -20.49
C GLU A 22 7.93 8.38 -19.73
N LEU A 23 7.19 9.22 -19.00
CA LEU A 23 7.76 10.39 -18.30
C LEU A 23 8.53 10.00 -17.03
N PHE A 24 8.23 8.87 -16.44
CA PHE A 24 8.84 8.42 -15.19
C PHE A 24 9.00 6.89 -15.16
N THR A 25 9.77 6.40 -14.20
CA THR A 25 9.91 4.98 -13.93
C THR A 25 9.17 4.62 -12.65
N VAL A 26 8.46 3.51 -12.62
CA VAL A 26 7.81 2.99 -11.41
C VAL A 26 8.68 1.91 -10.78
N ILE A 27 8.87 1.98 -9.46
CA ILE A 27 9.48 0.91 -8.67
C ILE A 27 8.45 0.47 -7.61
N ASP A 28 7.93 -0.73 -7.77
CA ASP A 28 6.96 -1.38 -6.88
C ASP A 28 7.71 -2.01 -5.69
N LEU A 29 7.76 -1.29 -4.57
CA LEU A 29 8.49 -1.72 -3.38
C LEU A 29 7.86 -2.93 -2.71
N GLU A 30 6.53 -2.99 -2.65
CA GLU A 30 5.80 -4.14 -2.10
C GLU A 30 6.00 -5.38 -2.97
N GLY A 31 5.96 -5.22 -4.30
CA GLY A 31 6.24 -6.30 -5.25
C GLY A 31 7.67 -6.83 -5.14
N LEU A 32 8.66 -5.93 -5.05
CA LEU A 32 10.07 -6.32 -4.83
C LEU A 32 10.28 -7.02 -3.48
N ALA A 33 9.53 -6.63 -2.46
CA ALA A 33 9.59 -7.25 -1.13
C ALA A 33 8.83 -8.58 -1.05
N CYS A 34 8.05 -8.95 -2.07
CA CYS A 34 7.08 -10.04 -2.02
C CYS A 34 6.18 -9.92 -0.77
N HIS A 35 5.68 -8.70 -0.47
CA HIS A 35 4.89 -8.43 0.72
C HIS A 35 3.97 -7.23 0.50
N ARG A 36 2.73 -7.28 1.00
CA ARG A 36 1.72 -6.23 0.81
C ARG A 36 1.63 -5.22 1.96
N GLY A 37 2.69 -5.00 2.72
CA GLY A 37 2.80 -3.91 3.72
C GLY A 37 1.76 -3.87 4.85
N SER A 38 0.76 -4.75 4.90
CA SER A 38 -0.36 -4.69 5.85
C SER A 38 -0.38 -5.84 6.86
N ALA A 39 -1.25 -5.76 7.89
CA ALA A 39 -1.46 -6.85 8.85
C ALA A 39 -1.98 -8.14 8.19
N PHE A 40 -2.65 -8.02 7.05
CA PHE A 40 -3.14 -9.12 6.21
C PHE A 40 -2.25 -9.35 4.98
N GLY A 41 -1.13 -8.64 4.88
CA GLY A 41 -0.27 -8.63 3.71
C GLY A 41 0.47 -9.93 3.40
N GLU A 42 0.50 -10.85 4.36
CA GLU A 42 1.11 -12.18 4.20
C GLU A 42 0.17 -13.21 3.54
N LEU A 43 -1.14 -12.91 3.44
CA LEU A 43 -2.12 -13.83 2.88
C LEU A 43 -1.80 -14.17 1.42
N GLY A 44 -1.71 -15.46 1.13
CA GLY A 44 -1.36 -15.96 -0.21
C GLY A 44 0.12 -15.86 -0.59
N ILE A 45 0.98 -15.41 0.33
CA ILE A 45 2.43 -15.36 0.11
C ILE A 45 3.07 -16.61 0.74
N THR A 46 3.69 -17.43 -0.09
CA THR A 46 4.26 -18.74 0.33
C THR A 46 5.70 -18.64 0.84
N GLN A 47 6.44 -17.60 0.46
CA GLN A 47 7.83 -17.42 0.87
C GLN A 47 8.20 -15.94 0.95
N GLY A 48 8.73 -15.51 2.10
CA GLY A 48 9.36 -14.20 2.24
C GLY A 48 10.76 -14.18 1.62
N LEU A 49 11.23 -13.01 1.22
CA LEU A 49 12.58 -12.81 0.71
C LEU A 49 13.57 -12.55 1.85
N PRO A 50 14.84 -13.01 1.74
CA PRO A 50 15.92 -12.54 2.59
C PRO A 50 16.26 -11.07 2.31
N GLN A 51 16.72 -10.35 3.34
CA GLN A 51 17.07 -8.92 3.26
C GLN A 51 18.05 -8.60 2.12
N ASN A 52 19.13 -9.39 1.99
CA ASN A 52 20.14 -9.18 0.95
C ASN A 52 19.56 -9.35 -0.48
N ARG A 53 18.62 -10.28 -0.66
CA ARG A 53 17.96 -10.44 -1.97
C ARG A 53 17.07 -9.26 -2.31
N PHE A 54 16.31 -8.78 -1.34
CA PHE A 54 15.51 -7.56 -1.50
C PHE A 54 16.37 -6.34 -1.87
N GLU A 55 17.48 -6.13 -1.16
CA GLU A 55 18.41 -5.03 -1.46
C GLU A 55 19.02 -5.14 -2.87
N THR A 56 19.34 -6.36 -3.30
CA THR A 56 19.83 -6.60 -4.67
C THR A 56 18.77 -6.23 -5.71
N LEU A 57 17.52 -6.71 -5.55
CA LEU A 57 16.42 -6.40 -6.46
C LEU A 57 16.12 -4.89 -6.51
N LEU A 58 16.17 -4.25 -5.36
CA LEU A 58 15.97 -2.82 -5.24
C LEU A 58 17.07 -2.03 -5.97
N TRP A 59 18.33 -2.42 -5.77
CA TRP A 59 19.48 -1.83 -6.48
C TRP A 59 19.34 -2.03 -8.00
N GLU A 60 19.02 -3.24 -8.46
CA GLU A 60 18.78 -3.55 -9.88
C GLU A 60 17.68 -2.68 -10.47
N ALA A 61 16.56 -2.49 -9.76
CA ALA A 61 15.44 -1.67 -10.20
C ALA A 61 15.86 -0.20 -10.41
N PHE A 62 16.61 0.36 -9.46
CA PHE A 62 17.14 1.73 -9.60
C PHE A 62 18.22 1.84 -10.68
N HIS A 63 19.13 0.88 -10.75
CA HIS A 63 20.22 0.88 -11.73
C HIS A 63 19.69 0.80 -13.16
N ASN A 64 18.62 0.03 -13.38
CA ASN A 64 17.99 -0.12 -14.70
C ASN A 64 17.03 1.03 -15.05
N SER A 65 16.75 1.93 -14.11
CA SER A 65 15.94 3.12 -14.39
C SER A 65 16.69 4.09 -15.28
N PRO A 66 16.09 4.61 -16.36
CA PRO A 66 16.75 5.55 -17.27
C PRO A 66 17.22 6.80 -16.52
N SER A 67 18.47 7.18 -16.73
CA SER A 67 19.04 8.40 -16.13
C SER A 67 18.22 9.64 -16.55
N GLY A 68 17.96 10.52 -15.59
CA GLY A 68 17.21 11.75 -15.81
C GLY A 68 15.69 11.61 -15.77
N LYS A 69 15.13 10.39 -15.69
CA LYS A 69 13.69 10.19 -15.46
C LYS A 69 13.38 10.21 -13.97
N PRO A 70 12.30 10.87 -13.53
CA PRO A 70 11.79 10.73 -12.18
C PRO A 70 11.42 9.28 -11.86
N VAL A 71 11.65 8.87 -10.60
CA VAL A 71 11.22 7.57 -10.10
C VAL A 71 9.99 7.77 -9.22
N VAL A 72 8.95 6.99 -9.45
CA VAL A 72 7.72 6.92 -8.65
C VAL A 72 7.76 5.65 -7.82
N VAL A 73 7.55 5.77 -6.50
CA VAL A 73 7.55 4.65 -5.55
C VAL A 73 6.33 4.70 -4.64
N GLU A 74 6.00 3.58 -4.04
CA GLU A 74 4.98 3.52 -2.97
C GLU A 74 5.48 4.20 -1.69
N GLY A 75 4.58 4.86 -0.99
CA GLY A 75 4.83 5.49 0.30
C GLY A 75 4.77 4.47 1.43
N GLU A 76 5.85 3.73 1.58
CA GLU A 76 6.01 2.71 2.61
C GLU A 76 6.71 3.24 3.86
N SER A 77 6.54 2.52 4.98
CA SER A 77 7.37 2.71 6.17
C SER A 77 8.79 2.21 5.90
N LYS A 78 9.74 2.54 6.80
CA LYS A 78 11.11 2.00 6.71
C LYS A 78 11.15 0.46 6.67
N ARG A 79 10.06 -0.19 7.09
CA ARG A 79 9.90 -1.65 7.08
C ARG A 79 8.71 -2.07 6.22
N ILE A 80 8.95 -3.07 5.38
CA ILE A 80 7.94 -3.76 4.57
C ILE A 80 7.94 -5.22 5.04
N GLY A 81 6.97 -5.60 5.86
CA GLY A 81 7.00 -6.89 6.57
C GLY A 81 8.24 -7.02 7.46
N MET A 82 9.05 -8.04 7.20
CA MET A 82 10.33 -8.28 7.91
C MET A 82 11.53 -7.59 7.26
N LEU A 83 11.35 -7.01 6.07
CA LEU A 83 12.41 -6.34 5.31
C LEU A 83 12.53 -4.87 5.70
N SER A 84 13.72 -4.31 5.52
CA SER A 84 14.00 -2.90 5.78
C SER A 84 14.51 -2.22 4.52
N LEU A 85 13.99 -1.02 4.23
CA LEU A 85 14.55 -0.16 3.19
C LEU A 85 15.95 0.33 3.63
N PRO A 86 16.91 0.45 2.69
CA PRO A 86 18.19 1.10 2.96
C PRO A 86 17.98 2.50 3.53
N GLY A 87 18.81 2.87 4.52
CA GLY A 87 18.64 4.13 5.26
C GLY A 87 18.64 5.35 4.35
N ASP A 88 19.63 5.44 3.45
CA ASP A 88 19.78 6.58 2.52
C ASP A 88 18.58 6.70 1.57
N MET A 89 18.06 5.58 1.06
CA MET A 89 16.86 5.58 0.23
C MET A 89 15.64 6.08 1.01
N TYR A 90 15.47 5.62 2.25
CA TYR A 90 14.35 6.05 3.08
C TYR A 90 14.40 7.56 3.38
N GLU A 91 15.60 8.12 3.64
CA GLU A 91 15.79 9.56 3.80
C GLU A 91 15.41 10.34 2.54
N VAL A 92 15.79 9.84 1.36
CA VAL A 92 15.37 10.44 0.07
C VAL A 92 13.85 10.39 -0.07
N MET A 93 13.19 9.28 0.27
CA MET A 93 11.72 9.18 0.24
C MET A 93 11.05 10.21 1.17
N LEU A 94 11.61 10.41 2.37
CA LEU A 94 11.08 11.39 3.33
C LEU A 94 11.14 12.84 2.81
N GLN A 95 12.14 13.16 2.01
CA GLN A 95 12.35 14.50 1.43
C GLN A 95 11.67 14.69 0.06
N SER A 96 11.24 13.61 -0.58
CA SER A 96 10.64 13.63 -1.91
C SER A 96 9.21 14.19 -1.90
N PRO A 97 8.74 14.79 -3.02
CA PRO A 97 7.35 15.16 -3.21
C PRO A 97 6.39 14.02 -2.95
N LYS A 98 5.27 14.31 -2.28
CA LYS A 98 4.29 13.33 -1.81
C LYS A 98 2.95 13.53 -2.48
N VAL A 99 2.49 12.51 -3.17
CA VAL A 99 1.15 12.46 -3.75
C VAL A 99 0.26 11.62 -2.85
N TRP A 100 -0.83 12.21 -2.38
CA TRP A 100 -1.86 11.50 -1.63
C TRP A 100 -2.91 10.95 -2.58
N CYS A 101 -3.07 9.64 -2.58
CA CYS A 101 -4.14 8.99 -3.33
C CYS A 101 -5.32 8.64 -2.43
N ASN A 102 -6.54 8.84 -2.92
CA ASN A 102 -7.78 8.50 -2.24
C ASN A 102 -8.71 7.66 -3.13
N ALA A 103 -9.67 7.03 -2.48
CA ALA A 103 -10.81 6.37 -3.11
C ALA A 103 -11.96 6.32 -2.10
N SER A 104 -13.20 6.16 -2.56
CA SER A 104 -14.38 6.00 -1.72
C SER A 104 -14.30 4.75 -0.84
N MET A 105 -15.03 4.73 0.26
CA MET A 105 -15.12 3.55 1.13
C MET A 105 -15.62 2.34 0.36
N GLU A 106 -16.62 2.53 -0.49
CA GLU A 106 -17.20 1.47 -1.34
C GLU A 106 -16.14 0.85 -2.27
N THR A 107 -15.38 1.69 -2.96
CA THR A 107 -14.31 1.22 -3.85
C THR A 107 -13.20 0.50 -3.09
N ARG A 108 -12.82 1.00 -1.91
CA ARG A 108 -11.81 0.37 -1.05
C ARG A 108 -12.26 -1.02 -0.57
N VAL A 109 -13.49 -1.13 -0.09
CA VAL A 109 -14.08 -2.40 0.37
C VAL A 109 -14.16 -3.39 -0.78
N ARG A 110 -14.70 -2.99 -1.94
CA ARG A 110 -14.78 -3.84 -3.13
C ARG A 110 -13.41 -4.38 -3.56
N ARG A 111 -12.38 -3.53 -3.59
CA ARG A 111 -11.01 -3.92 -3.98
C ARG A 111 -10.40 -4.90 -2.99
N LEU A 112 -10.55 -4.66 -1.69
CA LEU A 112 -10.03 -5.57 -0.67
C LEU A 112 -10.74 -6.92 -0.67
N ILE A 113 -12.05 -6.95 -0.90
CA ILE A 113 -12.80 -8.21 -1.04
C ILE A 113 -12.35 -8.96 -2.29
N ALA A 114 -12.14 -8.26 -3.40
CA ALA A 114 -11.63 -8.90 -4.62
C ALA A 114 -10.22 -9.50 -4.44
N GLU A 115 -9.39 -8.89 -3.61
CA GLU A 115 -8.02 -9.32 -3.36
C GLU A 115 -7.93 -10.44 -2.31
N TYR A 116 -8.70 -10.33 -1.22
CA TYR A 116 -8.58 -11.22 -0.06
C TYR A 116 -9.79 -12.14 0.18
N GLY A 117 -10.88 -11.98 -0.56
CA GLY A 117 -12.15 -12.71 -0.35
C GLY A 117 -12.11 -14.15 -0.86
N CYS A 118 -11.01 -14.85 -0.66
CA CYS A 118 -10.89 -16.27 -0.96
C CYS A 118 -11.12 -17.10 0.31
N PRO A 119 -12.03 -18.10 0.30
CA PRO A 119 -12.28 -18.97 1.46
C PRO A 119 -11.03 -19.65 2.00
N ASP A 120 -10.06 -19.94 1.14
CA ASP A 120 -8.78 -20.56 1.54
C ASP A 120 -7.95 -19.65 2.47
N TYR A 121 -8.27 -18.35 2.54
CA TYR A 121 -7.60 -17.41 3.42
C TYR A 121 -8.25 -17.27 4.80
N LEU A 122 -9.34 -17.98 5.10
CA LEU A 122 -10.09 -17.83 6.35
C LEU A 122 -9.22 -18.03 7.61
N GLU A 123 -8.38 -19.06 7.62
CA GLU A 123 -7.46 -19.32 8.73
C GLU A 123 -6.47 -18.16 8.91
N GLY A 124 -5.78 -17.78 7.83
CA GLY A 124 -4.82 -16.67 7.85
C GLY A 124 -5.46 -15.32 8.19
N MET A 125 -6.71 -15.06 7.74
CA MET A 125 -7.48 -13.87 8.12
C MET A 125 -7.80 -13.88 9.62
N THR A 126 -8.16 -15.04 10.18
CA THR A 126 -8.43 -15.21 11.61
C THR A 126 -7.16 -14.92 12.43
N ASP A 127 -6.02 -15.44 12.02
CA ASP A 127 -4.72 -15.18 12.67
C ASP A 127 -4.33 -13.72 12.59
N ALA A 128 -4.49 -13.09 11.42
CA ALA A 128 -4.22 -11.67 11.24
C ALA A 128 -5.10 -10.81 12.15
N LEU A 129 -6.39 -11.12 12.23
CA LEU A 129 -7.34 -10.45 13.13
C LEU A 129 -6.95 -10.62 14.60
N GLN A 130 -6.50 -11.81 15.01
CA GLN A 130 -6.02 -12.07 16.36
C GLN A 130 -4.78 -11.23 16.71
N ARG A 131 -3.86 -11.03 15.79
CA ARG A 131 -2.66 -10.18 16.01
C ARG A 131 -3.01 -8.72 16.31
N ILE A 132 -4.11 -8.21 15.75
CA ILE A 132 -4.56 -6.82 15.94
C ILE A 132 -5.60 -6.65 17.05
N ARG A 133 -6.02 -7.72 17.74
CA ARG A 133 -7.04 -7.73 18.79
C ARG A 133 -6.89 -6.62 19.83
N LYS A 134 -5.67 -6.42 20.34
CA LYS A 134 -5.40 -5.39 21.35
C LYS A 134 -5.64 -3.95 20.84
N ARG A 135 -5.47 -3.72 19.55
CA ARG A 135 -5.68 -2.40 18.93
C ARG A 135 -7.15 -2.14 18.64
N LEU A 136 -7.93 -3.18 18.35
CA LEU A 136 -9.37 -3.09 18.13
C LEU A 136 -10.13 -2.90 19.44
N GLY A 137 -9.68 -3.54 20.53
CA GLY A 137 -10.42 -3.67 21.76
C GLY A 137 -11.41 -4.85 21.74
N PRO A 138 -11.92 -5.28 22.91
CA PRO A 138 -12.69 -6.53 23.02
C PRO A 138 -13.99 -6.51 22.22
N ASP A 139 -14.76 -5.42 22.28
CA ASP A 139 -16.08 -5.35 21.65
C ASP A 139 -15.99 -5.34 20.13
N LYS A 140 -15.12 -4.48 19.56
CA LYS A 140 -14.91 -4.43 18.10
C LYS A 140 -14.26 -5.70 17.56
N TYR A 141 -13.37 -6.30 18.33
CA TYR A 141 -12.79 -7.58 17.94
C TYR A 141 -13.86 -8.68 17.86
N ALA A 142 -14.77 -8.76 18.83
CA ALA A 142 -15.86 -9.74 18.84
C ALA A 142 -16.79 -9.54 17.64
N GLU A 143 -17.20 -8.29 17.38
CA GLU A 143 -18.06 -7.92 16.26
C GLU A 143 -17.43 -8.30 14.91
N ILE A 144 -16.19 -7.86 14.66
CA ILE A 144 -15.49 -8.13 13.40
C ILE A 144 -15.20 -9.62 13.23
N SER A 145 -14.89 -10.33 14.33
CA SER A 145 -14.74 -11.80 14.31
C SER A 145 -16.03 -12.51 13.93
N GLY A 146 -17.19 -12.01 14.39
CA GLY A 146 -18.50 -12.52 14.01
C GLY A 146 -18.75 -12.43 12.51
N TYR A 147 -18.49 -11.27 11.91
CA TYR A 147 -18.59 -11.09 10.45
C TYR A 147 -17.68 -12.04 9.68
N LEU A 148 -16.43 -12.23 10.13
CA LEU A 148 -15.51 -13.16 9.48
C LEU A 148 -16.01 -14.62 9.56
N GLN A 149 -16.50 -15.05 10.73
CA GLN A 149 -17.03 -16.40 10.93
C GLN A 149 -18.29 -16.68 10.08
N SER A 150 -19.14 -15.67 9.90
CA SER A 150 -20.31 -15.74 9.02
C SER A 150 -19.98 -15.50 7.54
N TRP A 151 -18.72 -15.26 7.21
CA TRP A 151 -18.25 -14.90 5.86
C TRP A 151 -18.92 -13.66 5.27
N GLU A 152 -19.27 -12.72 6.14
CA GLU A 152 -19.86 -11.42 5.77
C GLU A 152 -18.72 -10.43 5.47
N LEU A 153 -18.12 -10.55 4.29
CA LEU A 153 -16.87 -9.85 3.94
C LEU A 153 -17.03 -8.33 3.83
N GLU A 154 -18.18 -7.83 3.41
CA GLU A 154 -18.41 -6.38 3.29
C GLU A 154 -18.41 -5.67 4.65
N PRO A 155 -19.24 -6.06 5.66
CA PRO A 155 -19.15 -5.47 7.00
C PRO A 155 -17.81 -5.77 7.68
N PHE A 156 -17.23 -6.97 7.52
CA PHE A 156 -15.90 -7.30 8.01
C PHE A 156 -14.85 -6.30 7.53
N THR A 157 -14.77 -6.09 6.22
CA THR A 157 -13.78 -5.20 5.59
C THR A 157 -14.03 -3.74 5.97
N THR A 158 -15.30 -3.31 5.96
CA THR A 158 -15.68 -1.93 6.31
C THR A 158 -15.27 -1.59 7.74
N GLU A 159 -15.56 -2.46 8.70
CA GLU A 159 -15.24 -2.21 10.11
C GLU A 159 -13.72 -2.29 10.37
N LEU A 160 -12.99 -3.17 9.69
CA LEU A 160 -11.51 -3.16 9.73
C LEU A 160 -10.91 -1.87 9.21
N ILE A 161 -11.39 -1.35 8.09
CA ILE A 161 -10.94 -0.07 7.54
C ILE A 161 -11.15 1.03 8.57
N ARG A 162 -12.38 1.18 9.08
CA ARG A 162 -12.76 2.27 10.00
C ARG A 162 -12.07 2.21 11.35
N HIS A 163 -11.96 1.02 11.94
CA HIS A 163 -11.56 0.85 13.33
C HIS A 163 -10.09 0.48 13.53
N TYR A 164 -9.43 0.02 12.48
CA TYR A 164 -8.02 -0.35 12.55
C TYR A 164 -7.18 0.44 11.55
N TYR A 165 -7.35 0.25 10.24
CA TYR A 165 -6.43 0.76 9.24
C TYR A 165 -6.37 2.29 9.19
N ASP A 166 -7.51 2.95 9.09
CA ASP A 166 -7.55 4.40 8.96
C ASP A 166 -7.02 5.08 10.23
N LYS A 167 -7.32 4.55 11.42
CA LYS A 167 -6.79 5.05 12.69
C LYS A 167 -5.27 4.94 12.77
N VAL A 168 -4.70 3.81 12.33
CA VAL A 168 -3.25 3.59 12.32
C VAL A 168 -2.59 4.55 11.33
N TYR A 169 -3.19 4.73 10.16
CA TYR A 169 -2.65 5.59 9.12
C TYR A 169 -2.63 7.06 9.55
N TYR A 170 -3.74 7.58 10.01
CA TYR A 170 -3.82 8.98 10.50
C TYR A 170 -2.89 9.27 11.66
N LYS A 171 -2.71 8.32 12.58
CA LYS A 171 -1.79 8.48 13.72
C LYS A 171 -0.33 8.61 13.28
N ASN A 172 0.06 7.93 12.21
CA ASN A 172 1.45 7.85 11.75
C ASN A 172 1.79 8.92 10.70
N ARG A 173 0.79 9.63 10.16
CA ARG A 173 0.99 10.67 9.16
C ARG A 173 1.41 12.00 9.80
N SER A 174 2.69 12.38 9.63
CA SER A 174 3.28 13.63 10.14
C SER A 174 3.69 14.62 9.05
N TRP A 175 3.32 14.36 7.79
CA TRP A 175 3.69 15.14 6.60
C TRP A 175 2.44 15.64 5.87
N ARG A 176 2.65 16.66 5.02
CA ARG A 176 1.62 17.18 4.11
C ARG A 176 1.86 16.65 2.71
N GLU A 177 0.78 16.47 1.96
CA GLU A 177 0.81 16.16 0.53
C GLU A 177 1.11 17.38 -0.31
N ASP A 178 1.81 17.18 -1.42
CA ASP A 178 2.04 18.19 -2.47
C ASP A 178 0.93 18.12 -3.54
N ALA A 179 0.27 16.99 -3.67
CA ALA A 179 -0.92 16.81 -4.52
C ALA A 179 -1.86 15.73 -3.96
N VAL A 180 -3.13 15.79 -4.36
CA VAL A 180 -4.15 14.78 -4.07
C VAL A 180 -4.71 14.26 -5.38
N ILE A 181 -4.75 12.94 -5.56
CA ILE A 181 -5.23 12.26 -6.76
C ILE A 181 -6.28 11.23 -6.38
N SER A 182 -7.39 11.17 -7.12
CA SER A 182 -8.42 10.14 -6.93
C SER A 182 -8.07 8.88 -7.73
N LEU A 183 -8.07 7.73 -7.07
CA LEU A 183 -7.90 6.43 -7.72
C LEU A 183 -9.25 5.74 -8.05
N GLU A 184 -10.34 6.48 -8.15
CA GLU A 184 -11.61 5.92 -8.65
C GLU A 184 -11.47 5.50 -10.11
N ASP A 185 -10.79 6.32 -10.91
CA ASP A 185 -10.42 6.03 -12.30
C ASP A 185 -8.89 6.10 -12.44
N TYR A 186 -8.26 4.99 -12.82
CA TYR A 186 -6.80 4.90 -12.94
C TYR A 186 -6.26 5.68 -14.14
N HIS A 187 -7.03 5.80 -15.22
CA HIS A 187 -6.58 6.58 -16.38
C HIS A 187 -6.53 8.08 -16.08
N GLU A 188 -7.56 8.62 -15.47
CA GLU A 188 -7.57 10.02 -15.03
C GLU A 188 -6.47 10.27 -13.97
N ALA A 189 -6.28 9.33 -13.05
CA ALA A 189 -5.22 9.41 -12.04
C ALA A 189 -3.82 9.43 -12.66
N GLU A 190 -3.56 8.66 -13.72
CA GLU A 190 -2.29 8.68 -14.45
C GLU A 190 -2.04 10.05 -15.08
N LEU A 191 -3.04 10.63 -15.73
CA LEU A 191 -2.94 11.97 -16.33
C LEU A 191 -2.69 13.07 -15.28
N GLU A 192 -3.33 12.97 -14.12
CA GLU A 192 -3.07 13.90 -13.00
C GLU A 192 -1.66 13.75 -12.45
N LEU A 193 -1.16 12.53 -12.30
CA LEU A 193 0.20 12.25 -11.86
C LEU A 193 1.24 12.79 -12.85
N GLU A 194 1.02 12.60 -14.14
CA GLU A 194 1.87 13.16 -15.20
C GLU A 194 1.94 14.69 -15.16
N ARG A 195 0.79 15.35 -15.00
CA ARG A 195 0.74 16.82 -14.86
C ARG A 195 1.50 17.29 -13.62
N PHE A 196 1.36 16.57 -12.52
CA PHE A 196 2.08 16.87 -11.29
C PHE A 196 3.60 16.74 -11.47
N ILE A 197 4.06 15.63 -12.06
CA ILE A 197 5.48 15.37 -12.30
C ILE A 197 6.08 16.42 -13.22
N ASN A 198 5.42 16.71 -14.34
CA ASN A 198 5.89 17.73 -15.30
C ASN A 198 6.02 19.12 -14.67
N LYS A 199 5.15 19.47 -13.73
CA LYS A 199 5.13 20.79 -13.11
C LYS A 199 6.14 20.94 -11.96
N HIS A 200 6.41 19.87 -11.21
CA HIS A 200 7.08 19.95 -9.91
C HIS A 200 8.40 19.16 -9.83
N VAL A 201 8.70 18.29 -10.81
CA VAL A 201 9.83 17.37 -10.73
C VAL A 201 10.74 17.47 -11.93
N ILE A 202 10.23 17.73 -13.12
CA ILE A 202 10.98 18.00 -14.36
C ILE A 202 11.07 19.51 -14.57
#